data_bf67aa2677450f24017107b8e2152525
#
_entry.id   bf67aa2677450f24017107b8e2152525
#
_cell.length_a   1.000
_cell.length_b   1.000
_cell.length_c   1.000
_cell.angle_alpha   90.00
_cell.angle_beta   90.00
_cell.angle_gamma   90.00
#
_symmetry.space_group_name_H-M   'P 1'
#
loop_
_entity.id
_entity.type
_entity.pdbx_description
1 polymer ?
#
loop_
_entity_poly.entity_id
_entity_poly.type
_entity_poly.pdbx_seq_one_letter_code
_entity_poly.pdbx_strand_id
1 'polypeptide(L)'
;ETRTPDGVGRFVHFENGSIYWTPQTGAYAIPGDMFKAWGNNGYETGDLKYPVSEANKVGNGYVQKFQGGYLTRNPDGKHFIVHGAIGEKYGQIGTATSALGFPVGNEIKIKGGFFQEFEHGNIYWSAATGAHTILKGDIFNEWGKRGYEQGELGWPVKDMEKIPAGGLTIEFQRGTVKQVNGVVDVRKK
;
A
#
# COMPACT_ATOMS: atom_id res chain seq x y z
N GLU A 1 30.34 -0.59 -14.10
CA GLU A 1 29.16 0.27 -14.22
C GLU A 1 28.56 0.11 -15.61
N THR A 2 27.28 -0.20 -15.67
CA THR A 2 26.56 -0.49 -16.91
C THR A 2 25.41 0.51 -17.06
N ARG A 3 25.08 0.90 -18.29
CA ARG A 3 23.93 1.75 -18.57
C ARG A 3 22.64 0.91 -18.51
N THR A 4 21.58 1.47 -17.94
CA THR A 4 20.27 0.82 -17.90
C THR A 4 19.67 0.70 -19.31
N PRO A 5 18.82 -0.33 -19.57
CA PRO A 5 18.18 -0.53 -20.87
C PRO A 5 17.38 0.65 -21.39
N ASP A 6 16.73 1.42 -20.51
CA ASP A 6 15.99 2.64 -20.87
C ASP A 6 16.92 3.83 -21.22
N GLY A 7 18.24 3.68 -21.00
CA GLY A 7 19.25 4.67 -21.30
C GLY A 7 19.32 5.86 -20.36
N VAL A 8 18.54 5.89 -19.27
CA VAL A 8 18.48 7.01 -18.31
C VAL A 8 19.48 6.85 -17.18
N GLY A 9 19.55 5.66 -16.59
CA GLY A 9 20.35 5.38 -15.41
C GLY A 9 21.59 4.54 -15.66
N ARG A 10 22.25 4.21 -14.57
CA ARG A 10 23.40 3.29 -14.50
C ARG A 10 23.29 2.38 -13.31
N PHE A 11 23.93 1.21 -13.38
CA PHE A 11 23.94 0.26 -12.30
C PHE A 11 25.25 -0.49 -12.17
N VAL A 12 25.47 -1.06 -11.00
CA VAL A 12 26.52 -2.05 -10.70
C VAL A 12 25.91 -3.18 -9.89
N HIS A 13 26.19 -4.41 -10.31
CA HIS A 13 25.83 -5.59 -9.54
C HIS A 13 26.92 -5.98 -8.57
N PHE A 14 26.51 -6.42 -7.39
CA PHE A 14 27.34 -6.98 -6.34
C PHE A 14 26.81 -8.37 -5.95
N GLU A 15 27.56 -9.09 -5.17
CA GLU A 15 27.18 -10.43 -4.69
C GLU A 15 25.82 -10.44 -3.97
N ASN A 16 25.54 -9.43 -3.15
CA ASN A 16 24.36 -9.37 -2.29
C ASN A 16 23.37 -8.25 -2.63
N GLY A 17 23.41 -7.74 -3.85
CA GLY A 17 22.49 -6.68 -4.30
C GLY A 17 23.00 -5.89 -5.48
N SER A 18 22.37 -4.75 -5.73
CA SER A 18 22.73 -3.88 -6.85
C SER A 18 22.57 -2.42 -6.45
N ILE A 19 23.41 -1.54 -7.00
CA ILE A 19 23.24 -0.10 -6.86
C ILE A 19 22.74 0.43 -8.21
N TYR A 20 21.67 1.19 -8.16
CA TYR A 20 21.10 1.91 -9.30
C TYR A 20 21.18 3.41 -9.07
N TRP A 21 21.52 4.14 -10.13
CA TRP A 21 21.67 5.59 -10.12
C TRP A 21 20.99 6.23 -11.32
N THR A 22 20.39 7.40 -11.08
CA THR A 22 19.99 8.35 -12.12
C THR A 22 20.35 9.77 -11.69
N PRO A 23 20.45 10.74 -12.65
CA PRO A 23 20.65 12.15 -12.28
C PRO A 23 19.57 12.73 -11.36
N GLN A 24 18.34 12.20 -11.45
CA GLN A 24 17.19 12.68 -10.69
C GLN A 24 17.06 12.04 -9.30
N THR A 25 17.39 10.75 -9.18
CA THR A 25 17.18 10.02 -7.94
C THR A 25 18.42 9.99 -7.05
N GLY A 26 19.62 10.05 -7.61
CA GLY A 26 20.84 9.66 -6.92
C GLY A 26 21.07 8.15 -6.95
N ALA A 27 22.05 7.67 -6.18
CA ALA A 27 22.42 6.25 -6.12
C ALA A 27 21.82 5.59 -4.87
N TYR A 28 21.14 4.43 -5.08
CA TYR A 28 20.57 3.66 -3.98
C TYR A 28 20.85 2.17 -4.15
N ALA A 29 21.13 1.50 -3.05
CA ALA A 29 21.30 0.06 -3.02
C ALA A 29 19.95 -0.66 -2.94
N ILE A 30 19.84 -1.78 -3.66
CA ILE A 30 18.69 -2.69 -3.61
C ILE A 30 19.24 -4.06 -3.16
N PRO A 31 18.84 -4.59 -1.99
CA PRO A 31 19.24 -5.91 -1.52
C PRO A 31 18.88 -7.01 -2.50
N GLY A 32 19.65 -8.10 -2.54
CA GLY A 32 19.58 -9.11 -3.60
C GLY A 32 18.22 -9.81 -3.76
N ASP A 33 17.51 -10.07 -2.67
CA ASP A 33 16.16 -10.65 -2.70
C ASP A 33 15.12 -9.64 -3.20
N MET A 34 15.23 -8.38 -2.75
CA MET A 34 14.39 -7.28 -3.23
C MET A 34 14.71 -6.93 -4.69
N PHE A 35 15.98 -7.02 -5.10
CA PHE A 35 16.38 -6.83 -6.49
C PHE A 35 15.70 -7.83 -7.43
N LYS A 36 15.64 -9.11 -7.05
CA LYS A 36 14.91 -10.14 -7.81
C LYS A 36 13.43 -9.83 -7.90
N ALA A 37 12.81 -9.40 -6.79
CA ALA A 37 11.40 -9.04 -6.75
C ALA A 37 11.10 -7.81 -7.62
N TRP A 38 11.97 -6.80 -7.63
CA TRP A 38 11.88 -5.65 -8.53
C TRP A 38 12.01 -6.07 -9.99
N GLY A 39 12.93 -6.98 -10.30
CA GLY A 39 13.08 -7.54 -11.64
C GLY A 39 11.83 -8.26 -12.16
N ASN A 40 11.15 -9.02 -11.30
CA ASN A 40 9.88 -9.66 -11.63
C ASN A 40 8.76 -8.65 -11.95
N ASN A 41 8.94 -7.38 -11.56
CA ASN A 41 8.03 -6.27 -11.86
C ASN A 41 8.58 -5.32 -12.95
N GLY A 42 9.57 -5.75 -13.75
CA GLY A 42 10.05 -5.03 -14.92
C GLY A 42 11.17 -4.03 -14.69
N TYR A 43 11.85 -4.09 -13.53
CA TYR A 43 12.93 -3.16 -13.18
C TYR A 43 12.53 -1.69 -13.34
N GLU A 44 13.41 -0.84 -13.88
CA GLU A 44 13.20 0.59 -14.11
C GLU A 44 12.11 0.91 -15.15
N THR A 45 11.73 -0.06 -15.97
CA THR A 45 10.66 0.09 -16.97
C THR A 45 9.28 -0.32 -16.45
N GLY A 46 9.23 -0.98 -15.28
CA GLY A 46 8.00 -1.37 -14.61
C GLY A 46 7.36 -0.24 -13.80
N ASP A 47 6.27 -0.56 -13.10
CA ASP A 47 5.46 0.42 -12.34
C ASP A 47 6.24 1.13 -11.24
N LEU A 48 7.24 0.48 -10.64
CA LEU A 48 8.06 1.08 -9.58
C LEU A 48 9.10 2.07 -10.09
N LYS A 49 9.62 1.92 -11.32
CA LYS A 49 10.72 2.71 -11.86
C LYS A 49 11.98 2.61 -10.98
N TYR A 50 12.74 3.71 -10.80
CA TYR A 50 14.00 3.75 -10.06
C TYR A 50 13.80 3.88 -8.54
N PRO A 51 14.72 3.31 -7.73
CA PRO A 51 14.73 3.55 -6.28
C PRO A 51 14.99 5.02 -5.97
N VAL A 52 14.36 5.51 -4.90
CA VAL A 52 14.53 6.87 -4.36
C VAL A 52 14.85 6.88 -2.87
N SER A 53 15.09 5.71 -2.29
CA SER A 53 15.59 5.53 -0.92
C SER A 53 16.38 4.24 -0.80
N GLU A 54 17.11 4.10 0.28
CA GLU A 54 17.60 2.80 0.74
C GLU A 54 16.45 1.91 1.22
N ALA A 55 16.69 0.61 1.31
CA ALA A 55 15.77 -0.33 1.93
C ALA A 55 15.78 -0.15 3.46
N ASN A 56 14.68 0.34 4.01
CA ASN A 56 14.52 0.60 5.44
C ASN A 56 13.94 -0.63 6.14
N LYS A 57 14.60 -1.06 7.22
CA LYS A 57 14.14 -2.17 8.06
C LYS A 57 12.97 -1.71 8.93
N VAL A 58 11.88 -2.48 8.93
CA VAL A 58 10.71 -2.31 9.80
C VAL A 58 10.41 -3.65 10.46
N GLY A 59 10.66 -3.76 11.75
CA GLY A 59 10.61 -5.05 12.44
C GLY A 59 11.52 -6.09 11.78
N ASN A 60 10.97 -7.20 11.32
CA ASN A 60 11.67 -8.24 10.57
C ASN A 60 11.49 -8.14 9.04
N GLY A 61 10.83 -7.09 8.58
CA GLY A 61 10.64 -6.81 7.14
C GLY A 61 11.43 -5.60 6.66
N TYR A 62 11.25 -5.25 5.40
CA TYR A 62 11.88 -4.10 4.74
C TYR A 62 10.88 -3.37 3.86
N VAL A 63 11.05 -2.05 3.77
CA VAL A 63 10.30 -1.17 2.86
C VAL A 63 11.30 -0.30 2.12
N GLN A 64 11.27 -0.29 0.79
CA GLN A 64 12.07 0.59 -0.05
C GLN A 64 11.18 1.43 -0.94
N LYS A 65 11.41 2.74 -0.97
CA LYS A 65 10.67 3.66 -1.81
C LYS A 65 11.29 3.72 -3.20
N PHE A 66 10.44 3.70 -4.21
CA PHE A 66 10.72 3.90 -5.62
C PHE A 66 9.94 5.11 -6.15
N GLN A 67 10.24 5.57 -7.34
CA GLN A 67 9.53 6.69 -7.97
C GLN A 67 8.02 6.41 -8.13
N GLY A 68 7.64 5.17 -8.46
CA GLY A 68 6.25 4.76 -8.69
C GLY A 68 5.53 4.16 -7.49
N GLY A 69 6.21 3.98 -6.34
CA GLY A 69 5.60 3.35 -5.17
C GLY A 69 6.61 2.76 -4.19
N TYR A 70 6.28 1.61 -3.66
CA TYR A 70 7.07 0.91 -2.66
C TYR A 70 7.25 -0.56 -3.03
N LEU A 71 8.46 -1.06 -2.83
CA LEU A 71 8.73 -2.49 -2.77
C LEU A 71 8.87 -2.88 -1.29
N THR A 72 8.15 -3.90 -0.89
CA THR A 72 8.19 -4.40 0.49
C THR A 72 8.63 -5.85 0.53
N ARG A 73 9.32 -6.22 1.59
CA ARG A 73 9.56 -7.59 2.01
C ARG A 73 8.97 -7.74 3.39
N ASN A 74 7.89 -8.51 3.52
CA ASN A 74 7.24 -8.72 4.81
C ASN A 74 8.07 -9.63 5.73
N PRO A 75 7.72 -9.78 7.03
CA PRO A 75 8.44 -10.65 7.96
C PRO A 75 8.55 -12.12 7.53
N ASP A 76 7.60 -12.63 6.74
CA ASP A 76 7.63 -13.98 6.17
C ASP A 76 8.55 -14.12 4.94
N GLY A 77 9.22 -13.05 4.54
CA GLY A 77 10.11 -13.02 3.38
C GLY A 77 9.40 -12.88 2.04
N LYS A 78 8.10 -12.64 2.01
CA LYS A 78 7.33 -12.40 0.78
C LYS A 78 7.46 -10.95 0.33
N HIS A 79 7.53 -10.76 -1.00
CA HIS A 79 7.69 -9.44 -1.61
C HIS A 79 6.40 -9.00 -2.29
N PHE A 80 6.03 -7.75 -2.06
CA PHE A 80 4.86 -7.12 -2.67
C PHE A 80 5.19 -5.70 -3.11
N ILE A 81 4.56 -5.25 -4.19
CA ILE A 81 4.59 -3.84 -4.59
C ILE A 81 3.32 -3.13 -4.11
N VAL A 82 3.48 -1.87 -3.75
CA VAL A 82 2.37 -0.96 -3.41
C VAL A 82 2.58 0.29 -4.26
N HIS A 83 1.75 0.52 -5.27
CA HIS A 83 2.00 1.56 -6.28
C HIS A 83 0.75 2.42 -6.55
N GLY A 84 0.90 3.42 -7.42
CA GLY A 84 -0.20 4.31 -7.78
C GLY A 84 -0.82 5.03 -6.57
N ALA A 85 -2.11 5.29 -6.62
CA ALA A 85 -2.82 6.01 -5.55
C ALA A 85 -2.86 5.22 -4.22
N ILE A 86 -2.86 3.88 -4.27
CA ILE A 86 -2.74 3.04 -3.07
C ILE A 86 -1.34 3.19 -2.48
N GLY A 87 -0.30 3.24 -3.32
CA GLY A 87 1.08 3.49 -2.89
C GLY A 87 1.27 4.87 -2.26
N GLU A 88 0.68 5.91 -2.84
CA GLU A 88 0.68 7.26 -2.28
C GLU A 88 0.04 7.29 -0.89
N LYS A 89 -1.15 6.69 -0.76
CA LYS A 89 -1.84 6.58 0.54
C LYS A 89 -1.00 5.81 1.56
N TYR A 90 -0.42 4.67 1.15
CA TYR A 90 0.45 3.87 2.01
C TYR A 90 1.66 4.68 2.53
N GLY A 91 2.26 5.50 1.67
CA GLY A 91 3.32 6.42 2.07
C GLY A 91 2.86 7.49 3.06
N GLN A 92 1.70 8.12 2.80
CA GLN A 92 1.13 9.18 3.67
C GLN A 92 0.86 8.70 5.09
N ILE A 93 0.42 7.46 5.27
CA ILE A 93 0.10 6.90 6.59
C ILE A 93 1.32 6.32 7.33
N GLY A 94 2.52 6.29 6.70
CA GLY A 94 3.74 5.80 7.34
C GLY A 94 4.13 4.36 6.98
N THR A 95 3.63 3.84 5.88
CA THR A 95 3.95 2.50 5.32
C THR A 95 3.72 1.36 6.34
N ALA A 96 4.65 0.41 6.45
CA ALA A 96 4.51 -0.74 7.35
C ALA A 96 4.60 -0.39 8.85
N THR A 97 4.97 0.86 9.22
CA THR A 97 4.91 1.34 10.60
C THR A 97 3.51 1.81 10.99
N SER A 98 2.60 1.96 10.03
CA SER A 98 1.21 2.34 10.27
C SER A 98 0.40 1.21 10.89
N ALA A 99 -0.84 1.52 11.27
CA ALA A 99 -1.78 0.52 11.76
C ALA A 99 -2.14 -0.57 10.74
N LEU A 100 -1.85 -0.38 9.45
CA LEU A 100 -2.07 -1.40 8.41
C LEU A 100 -1.02 -2.51 8.41
N GLY A 101 0.25 -2.19 8.76
CA GLY A 101 1.36 -3.13 8.64
C GLY A 101 1.83 -3.33 7.20
N PHE A 102 2.43 -4.49 6.92
CA PHE A 102 2.90 -4.88 5.58
C PHE A 102 1.76 -5.32 4.68
N PRO A 103 1.90 -5.15 3.34
CA PRO A 103 0.99 -5.79 2.40
C PRO A 103 1.11 -7.32 2.49
N VAL A 104 -0.01 -8.01 2.32
CA VAL A 104 -0.08 -9.48 2.31
C VAL A 104 -0.50 -10.04 0.95
N GLY A 105 -0.80 -9.17 -0.01
CA GLY A 105 -1.13 -9.45 -1.39
C GLY A 105 -0.80 -8.28 -2.30
N ASN A 106 -0.83 -8.50 -3.61
CA ASN A 106 -0.75 -7.45 -4.60
C ASN A 106 -2.09 -6.74 -4.75
N GLU A 107 -2.08 -5.58 -5.41
CA GLU A 107 -3.27 -4.84 -5.78
C GLU A 107 -4.23 -5.71 -6.60
N ILE A 108 -5.52 -5.66 -6.26
CA ILE A 108 -6.60 -6.41 -6.91
C ILE A 108 -7.55 -5.41 -7.55
N LYS A 109 -7.79 -5.60 -8.86
CA LYS A 109 -8.81 -4.85 -9.58
C LYS A 109 -10.19 -5.38 -9.26
N ILE A 110 -11.09 -4.47 -8.90
CA ILE A 110 -12.50 -4.75 -8.64
C ILE A 110 -13.39 -3.81 -9.47
N LYS A 111 -14.69 -4.04 -9.48
CA LYS A 111 -15.62 -3.19 -10.25
C LYS A 111 -15.61 -1.75 -9.68
N GLY A 112 -15.11 -0.82 -10.46
CA GLY A 112 -15.07 0.61 -10.11
C GLY A 112 -13.79 1.09 -9.43
N GLY A 113 -12.79 0.21 -9.22
CA GLY A 113 -11.54 0.61 -8.61
C GLY A 113 -10.60 -0.54 -8.31
N PHE A 114 -9.81 -0.35 -7.26
CA PHE A 114 -8.79 -1.30 -6.81
C PHE A 114 -8.77 -1.37 -5.29
N PHE A 115 -8.25 -2.46 -4.75
CA PHE A 115 -7.87 -2.54 -3.35
C PHE A 115 -6.60 -3.37 -3.18
N GLN A 116 -5.95 -3.20 -2.04
CA GLN A 116 -4.83 -4.03 -1.63
C GLN A 116 -4.98 -4.40 -0.17
N GLU A 117 -4.64 -5.66 0.13
CA GLU A 117 -4.70 -6.20 1.49
C GLU A 117 -3.39 -6.02 2.23
N PHE A 118 -3.51 -5.68 3.51
CA PHE A 118 -2.41 -5.56 4.47
C PHE A 118 -2.67 -6.44 5.70
N GLU A 119 -1.67 -6.58 6.57
CA GLU A 119 -1.77 -7.42 7.77
C GLU A 119 -3.03 -7.11 8.61
N HIS A 120 -3.32 -5.81 8.82
CA HIS A 120 -4.37 -5.36 9.73
C HIS A 120 -5.48 -4.55 9.07
N GLY A 121 -5.55 -4.51 7.76
CA GLY A 121 -6.59 -3.75 7.03
C GLY A 121 -6.40 -3.77 5.54
N ASN A 122 -7.04 -2.82 4.88
CA ASN A 122 -7.00 -2.67 3.43
C ASN A 122 -6.94 -1.19 3.06
N ILE A 123 -6.42 -0.92 1.86
CA ILE A 123 -6.61 0.36 1.18
C ILE A 123 -7.52 0.10 -0.02
N TYR A 124 -8.62 0.83 -0.11
CA TYR A 124 -9.54 0.84 -1.24
C TYR A 124 -9.38 2.15 -2.02
N TRP A 125 -9.35 2.05 -3.33
CA TRP A 125 -9.28 3.21 -4.22
C TRP A 125 -10.35 3.16 -5.29
N SER A 126 -11.00 4.28 -5.53
CA SER A 126 -11.81 4.53 -6.73
C SER A 126 -11.53 5.94 -7.27
N ALA A 127 -11.76 6.14 -8.57
CA ALA A 127 -11.60 7.47 -9.18
C ALA A 127 -12.53 8.53 -8.55
N ALA A 128 -13.67 8.11 -8.01
CA ALA A 128 -14.66 9.01 -7.42
C ALA A 128 -14.35 9.40 -5.96
N THR A 129 -13.64 8.56 -5.21
CA THR A 129 -13.44 8.78 -3.77
C THR A 129 -11.98 8.97 -3.38
N GLY A 130 -11.03 8.55 -4.21
CA GLY A 130 -9.62 8.47 -3.83
C GLY A 130 -9.30 7.19 -3.05
N ALA A 131 -8.11 7.17 -2.43
CA ALA A 131 -7.63 6.02 -1.66
C ALA A 131 -7.91 6.21 -0.16
N HIS A 132 -8.57 5.24 0.46
CA HIS A 132 -8.93 5.27 1.87
C HIS A 132 -8.62 3.96 2.58
N THR A 133 -8.23 4.07 3.85
CA THR A 133 -7.91 2.94 4.72
C THR A 133 -9.13 2.46 5.48
N ILE A 134 -9.23 1.13 5.63
CA ILE A 134 -10.19 0.49 6.52
C ILE A 134 -9.48 -0.67 7.25
N LEU A 135 -9.45 -0.62 8.58
CA LEU A 135 -8.86 -1.69 9.38
C LEU A 135 -9.79 -2.90 9.48
N LYS A 136 -9.21 -4.09 9.58
CA LYS A 136 -9.94 -5.32 9.90
C LYS A 136 -10.63 -5.16 11.26
N GLY A 137 -11.82 -5.72 11.41
CA GLY A 137 -12.63 -5.66 12.63
C GLY A 137 -14.11 -5.50 12.32
N ASP A 138 -14.89 -5.12 13.34
CA ASP A 138 -16.36 -5.16 13.27
C ASP A 138 -16.94 -4.22 12.20
N ILE A 139 -16.36 -3.04 12.01
CA ILE A 139 -16.78 -2.11 10.94
C ILE A 139 -16.56 -2.71 9.57
N PHE A 140 -15.38 -3.28 9.31
CA PHE A 140 -15.05 -3.94 8.05
C PHE A 140 -15.98 -5.13 7.79
N ASN A 141 -16.23 -5.95 8.81
CA ASN A 141 -17.14 -7.09 8.73
C ASN A 141 -18.59 -6.65 8.45
N GLU A 142 -19.05 -5.56 9.10
CA GLU A 142 -20.40 -5.02 8.88
C GLU A 142 -20.56 -4.46 7.47
N TRP A 143 -19.54 -3.76 6.94
CA TRP A 143 -19.51 -3.33 5.55
C TRP A 143 -19.53 -4.51 4.58
N GLY A 144 -18.80 -5.58 4.89
CA GLY A 144 -18.81 -6.82 4.10
C GLY A 144 -20.17 -7.50 4.04
N LYS A 145 -20.88 -7.62 5.17
CA LYS A 145 -22.25 -8.14 5.21
C LYS A 145 -23.22 -7.36 4.31
N ARG A 146 -22.91 -6.09 4.05
CA ARG A 146 -23.70 -5.18 3.21
C ARG A 146 -23.21 -5.10 1.77
N GLY A 147 -22.28 -5.98 1.35
CA GLY A 147 -21.80 -6.12 -0.03
C GLY A 147 -20.61 -5.23 -0.41
N TYR A 148 -19.83 -4.78 0.58
CA TYR A 148 -18.64 -3.94 0.37
C TYR A 148 -18.94 -2.70 -0.48
N GLU A 149 -18.02 -2.32 -1.37
CA GLU A 149 -18.11 -1.16 -2.25
C GLU A 149 -19.25 -1.25 -3.28
N GLN A 150 -19.72 -2.47 -3.62
CA GLN A 150 -20.86 -2.69 -4.50
C GLN A 150 -22.20 -2.66 -3.75
N GLY A 151 -22.15 -2.73 -2.43
CA GLY A 151 -23.34 -2.79 -1.58
C GLY A 151 -23.94 -1.43 -1.26
N GLU A 152 -24.83 -1.42 -0.29
CA GLU A 152 -25.66 -0.25 0.05
C GLU A 152 -24.91 0.98 0.54
N LEU A 153 -23.73 0.81 1.17
CA LEU A 153 -22.91 1.91 1.67
C LEU A 153 -21.98 2.50 0.60
N GLY A 154 -21.57 1.72 -0.39
CA GLY A 154 -20.63 2.13 -1.42
C GLY A 154 -19.19 2.20 -0.92
N TRP A 155 -18.38 2.98 -1.61
CA TRP A 155 -16.96 3.16 -1.35
C TRP A 155 -16.70 4.01 -0.10
N PRO A 156 -15.62 3.76 0.66
CA PRO A 156 -15.17 4.68 1.69
C PRO A 156 -14.80 6.04 1.07
N VAL A 157 -15.14 7.13 1.77
CA VAL A 157 -14.84 8.52 1.36
C VAL A 157 -13.92 9.22 2.37
N LYS A 158 -13.62 8.55 3.49
CA LYS A 158 -12.63 8.94 4.49
C LYS A 158 -11.90 7.72 5.02
N ASP A 159 -10.74 7.95 5.63
CA ASP A 159 -10.05 6.92 6.38
C ASP A 159 -10.84 6.55 7.65
N MET A 160 -10.66 5.35 8.15
CA MET A 160 -11.19 4.97 9.45
C MET A 160 -10.49 5.76 10.56
N GLU A 161 -11.27 6.38 11.42
CA GLU A 161 -10.79 7.27 12.49
C GLU A 161 -11.22 6.81 13.87
N LYS A 162 -10.40 7.13 14.87
CA LYS A 162 -10.80 7.03 16.29
C LYS A 162 -11.74 8.17 16.64
N ILE A 163 -12.74 7.90 17.49
CA ILE A 163 -13.65 8.91 18.00
C ILE A 163 -13.34 9.22 19.48
N PRO A 164 -13.55 10.49 19.95
CA PRO A 164 -13.22 10.91 21.31
C PRO A 164 -13.90 10.08 22.42
N ALA A 165 -15.10 9.60 22.15
CA ALA A 165 -15.87 8.75 23.09
C ALA A 165 -15.35 7.32 23.23
N GLY A 166 -14.24 7.00 22.56
CA GLY A 166 -13.72 5.63 22.42
C GLY A 166 -14.47 4.84 21.35
N GLY A 167 -13.72 4.21 20.45
CA GLY A 167 -14.25 3.48 19.30
C GLY A 167 -13.72 4.00 17.97
N LEU A 168 -14.36 3.57 16.89
CA LEU A 168 -13.96 3.84 15.51
C LEU A 168 -15.16 4.35 14.69
N THR A 169 -14.86 5.11 13.65
CA THR A 169 -15.85 5.54 12.66
C THR A 169 -15.24 5.56 11.26
N ILE A 170 -16.08 5.37 10.27
CA ILE A 170 -15.72 5.57 8.86
C ILE A 170 -16.93 6.08 8.07
N GLU A 171 -16.67 6.99 7.14
CA GLU A 171 -17.68 7.54 6.24
C GLU A 171 -17.58 6.88 4.87
N PHE A 172 -18.72 6.44 4.36
CA PHE A 172 -18.93 5.89 3.01
C PHE A 172 -19.75 6.84 2.15
N GLN A 173 -19.81 6.60 0.86
CA GLN A 173 -20.59 7.41 -0.08
C GLN A 173 -22.05 7.58 0.37
N ARG A 174 -22.67 6.52 0.90
CA ARG A 174 -24.09 6.47 1.24
C ARG A 174 -24.38 6.19 2.71
N GLY A 175 -23.40 6.47 3.59
CA GLY A 175 -23.63 6.31 5.02
C GLY A 175 -22.37 6.40 5.86
N THR A 176 -22.52 6.21 7.16
CA THR A 176 -21.45 6.19 8.16
C THR A 176 -21.62 4.95 9.03
N VAL A 177 -20.51 4.30 9.33
CA VAL A 177 -20.47 3.19 10.30
C VAL A 177 -19.63 3.61 11.50
N LYS A 178 -20.17 3.41 12.69
CA LYS A 178 -19.50 3.65 13.98
C LYS A 178 -19.49 2.40 14.81
N GLN A 179 -18.41 2.21 15.56
CA GLN A 179 -18.31 1.16 16.57
C GLN A 179 -17.92 1.79 17.91
N VAL A 180 -18.73 1.58 18.94
CA VAL A 180 -18.48 2.04 20.31
C VAL A 180 -18.84 0.91 21.27
N ASN A 181 -17.94 0.58 22.18
CA ASN A 181 -18.14 -0.48 23.18
C ASN A 181 -18.63 -1.83 22.59
N GLY A 182 -18.06 -2.21 21.42
CA GLY A 182 -18.45 -3.44 20.72
C GLY A 182 -19.76 -3.38 19.94
N VAL A 183 -20.50 -2.27 20.01
CA VAL A 183 -21.74 -2.07 19.24
C VAL A 183 -21.45 -1.33 17.95
N VAL A 184 -21.91 -1.90 16.82
CA VAL A 184 -21.82 -1.29 15.49
C VAL A 184 -23.14 -0.62 15.12
N ASP A 185 -23.10 0.66 14.86
CA ASP A 185 -24.23 1.48 14.37
C ASP A 185 -23.99 1.91 12.93
N VAL A 186 -25.01 1.76 12.08
CA VAL A 186 -24.97 2.12 10.67
C VAL A 186 -26.02 3.19 10.38
N ARG A 187 -25.59 4.34 9.92
CA ARG A 187 -26.47 5.45 9.51
C ARG A 187 -26.36 5.67 8.01
N LYS A 188 -27.43 5.47 7.29
CA LYS A 188 -27.55 5.79 5.86
C LYS A 188 -27.80 7.29 5.69
N LYS A 189 -27.25 7.84 4.59
CA LYS A 189 -27.56 9.20 4.11
C LYS A 189 -28.89 9.21 3.37
#